data_89dd5d3f1a044aacecf41271e57cd8f5
#
_entry.id   89dd5d3f1a044aacecf41271e57cd8f5
#
_cell.length_a   1.000
_cell.length_b   1.000
_cell.length_c   1.000
_cell.angle_alpha   90.00
_cell.angle_beta   90.00
_cell.angle_gamma   90.00
#
_symmetry.space_group_name_H-M   'P 1'
#
loop_
_entity.id
_entity.type
_entity.pdbx_description
1 polymer ?
#
loop_
_entity_poly.entity_id
_entity_poly.type
_entity_poly.pdbx_seq_one_letter_code
_entity_poly.pdbx_strand_id
1 'polypeptide(L)'
;MTTTTGLRRDAQANLEKLRAAALAVFSRRGLSAPLEEIAREAGVSIGTLYNRVGSREALIDAVVDNLAGAKLKALRDRTLDETSPRAQLETFISEMINLQLSDPAMNDAMLRRYPDAVLLINACERSMALGAELIENAHDAGVLSDEFTPDDLMTVLWMAGMASHDPAAPSGWRRVVDRSISAAWTDQPNS
;
A
#
# COMPACT_ATOMS: atom_id res chain seq x y z
N MET A 1 -30.17 -28.08 -23.67
CA MET A 1 -29.72 -26.69 -23.41
C MET A 1 -28.94 -26.53 -22.07
N THR A 2 -28.06 -27.47 -21.71
CA THR A 2 -27.45 -27.54 -20.35
C THR A 2 -25.93 -27.19 -20.30
N THR A 3 -25.29 -27.00 -21.46
CA THR A 3 -23.82 -26.86 -21.55
C THR A 3 -23.29 -25.46 -21.29
N THR A 4 -24.05 -24.42 -21.57
CA THR A 4 -23.57 -23.01 -21.45
C THR A 4 -23.51 -22.53 -20.01
N THR A 5 -24.38 -23.01 -19.12
CA THR A 5 -24.43 -22.63 -17.69
C THR A 5 -23.27 -23.28 -16.93
N GLY A 6 -22.88 -24.51 -17.24
CA GLY A 6 -21.73 -25.19 -16.64
C GLY A 6 -20.41 -24.50 -16.95
N LEU A 7 -20.15 -24.20 -18.21
CA LEU A 7 -18.94 -23.50 -18.66
C LEU A 7 -18.77 -22.10 -18.02
N ARG A 8 -19.86 -21.36 -17.83
CA ARG A 8 -19.83 -20.06 -17.14
C ARG A 8 -19.50 -20.21 -15.65
N ARG A 9 -20.05 -21.24 -15.02
CA ARG A 9 -19.82 -21.53 -13.60
C ARG A 9 -18.37 -21.94 -13.34
N ASP A 10 -17.81 -22.79 -14.20
CA ASP A 10 -16.39 -23.22 -14.13
C ASP A 10 -15.44 -22.03 -14.39
N ALA A 11 -15.81 -21.16 -15.34
CA ALA A 11 -15.06 -19.96 -15.64
C ALA A 11 -15.00 -18.98 -14.44
N GLN A 12 -16.14 -18.79 -13.77
CA GLN A 12 -16.22 -17.93 -12.58
C GLN A 12 -15.45 -18.55 -11.41
N ALA A 13 -15.60 -19.86 -11.18
CA ALA A 13 -14.86 -20.56 -10.13
C ALA A 13 -13.33 -20.48 -10.33
N ASN A 14 -12.85 -20.56 -11.57
CA ASN A 14 -11.43 -20.39 -11.87
C ASN A 14 -10.94 -18.95 -11.65
N LEU A 15 -11.76 -17.94 -11.93
CA LEU A 15 -11.42 -16.55 -11.66
C LEU A 15 -11.29 -16.28 -10.15
N GLU A 16 -12.19 -16.81 -9.34
CA GLU A 16 -12.12 -16.67 -7.87
C GLU A 16 -10.89 -17.39 -7.30
N LYS A 17 -10.55 -18.59 -7.82
CA LYS A 17 -9.30 -19.27 -7.43
C LYS A 17 -8.07 -18.45 -7.80
N LEU A 18 -8.03 -17.85 -8.98
CA LEU A 18 -6.93 -16.97 -9.41
C LEU A 18 -6.81 -15.75 -8.52
N ARG A 19 -7.93 -15.11 -8.15
CA ARG A 19 -7.92 -13.96 -7.22
C ARG A 19 -7.41 -14.34 -5.83
N ALA A 20 -7.88 -15.45 -5.28
CA ALA A 20 -7.42 -15.94 -3.98
C ALA A 20 -5.92 -16.28 -3.98
N ALA A 21 -5.44 -16.98 -5.02
CA ALA A 21 -4.03 -17.29 -5.20
C ALA A 21 -3.18 -16.03 -5.40
N ALA A 22 -3.65 -15.08 -6.21
CA ALA A 22 -2.96 -13.81 -6.43
C ALA A 22 -2.81 -13.03 -5.12
N LEU A 23 -3.88 -12.90 -4.34
CA LEU A 23 -3.84 -12.25 -3.04
C LEU A 23 -2.82 -12.90 -2.10
N ALA A 24 -2.85 -14.23 -2.00
CA ALA A 24 -1.94 -14.98 -1.14
C ALA A 24 -0.47 -14.84 -1.57
N VAL A 25 -0.18 -14.95 -2.87
CA VAL A 25 1.20 -14.84 -3.41
C VAL A 25 1.71 -13.41 -3.32
N PHE A 26 0.92 -12.42 -3.72
CA PHE A 26 1.33 -11.01 -3.65
C PHE A 26 1.60 -10.56 -2.20
N SER A 27 0.75 -10.94 -1.25
CA SER A 27 0.99 -10.59 0.17
C SER A 27 2.27 -11.20 0.72
N ARG A 28 2.67 -12.39 0.26
CA ARG A 28 3.92 -13.04 0.72
C ARG A 28 5.18 -12.54 0.02
N ARG A 29 5.09 -12.22 -1.27
CA ARG A 29 6.26 -12.03 -2.14
C ARG A 29 6.32 -10.69 -2.87
N GLY A 30 5.34 -9.83 -2.65
CA GLY A 30 5.20 -8.57 -3.38
C GLY A 30 4.54 -8.74 -4.76
N LEU A 31 4.29 -7.61 -5.40
CA LEU A 31 3.58 -7.55 -6.68
C LEU A 31 4.43 -8.04 -7.87
N SER A 32 5.75 -8.18 -7.66
CA SER A 32 6.70 -8.72 -8.66
C SER A 32 6.72 -10.25 -8.72
N ALA A 33 6.02 -10.95 -7.83
CA ALA A 33 5.98 -12.41 -7.78
C ALA A 33 5.67 -13.01 -9.17
N PRO A 34 6.30 -14.15 -9.56
CA PRO A 34 6.06 -14.79 -10.83
C PRO A 34 4.59 -15.19 -11.00
N LEU A 35 3.96 -14.86 -12.15
CA LEU A 35 2.57 -15.24 -12.43
C LEU A 35 2.39 -16.75 -12.54
N GLU A 36 3.47 -17.48 -12.88
CA GLU A 36 3.53 -18.95 -12.88
C GLU A 36 3.26 -19.53 -11.48
N GLU A 37 3.73 -18.86 -10.42
CA GLU A 37 3.46 -19.25 -9.05
C GLU A 37 1.99 -19.09 -8.69
N ILE A 38 1.39 -17.98 -9.13
CA ILE A 38 -0.04 -17.71 -8.93
C ILE A 38 -0.89 -18.75 -9.70
N ALA A 39 -0.54 -19.04 -10.96
CA ALA A 39 -1.23 -20.04 -11.76
C ALA A 39 -1.15 -21.43 -11.10
N ARG A 40 0.03 -21.82 -10.61
CA ARG A 40 0.24 -23.09 -9.90
C ARG A 40 -0.58 -23.15 -8.60
N GLU A 41 -0.60 -22.10 -7.81
CA GLU A 41 -1.36 -22.04 -6.56
C GLU A 41 -2.88 -22.08 -6.81
N ALA A 42 -3.33 -21.47 -7.92
CA ALA A 42 -4.73 -21.53 -8.37
C ALA A 42 -5.12 -22.87 -9.01
N GLY A 43 -4.15 -23.75 -9.32
CA GLY A 43 -4.39 -25.03 -10.01
C GLY A 43 -4.78 -24.86 -11.47
N VAL A 44 -4.28 -23.81 -12.15
CA VAL A 44 -4.54 -23.54 -13.58
C VAL A 44 -3.23 -23.41 -14.36
N SER A 45 -3.30 -23.52 -15.70
CA SER A 45 -2.15 -23.22 -16.55
C SER A 45 -1.89 -21.72 -16.63
N ILE A 46 -0.63 -21.32 -16.90
CA ILE A 46 -0.28 -19.92 -17.14
C ILE A 46 -1.05 -19.31 -18.32
N GLY A 47 -1.31 -20.10 -19.37
CA GLY A 47 -2.15 -19.67 -20.49
C GLY A 47 -3.60 -19.40 -20.08
N THR A 48 -4.14 -20.18 -19.14
CA THR A 48 -5.46 -19.92 -18.55
C THR A 48 -5.48 -18.62 -17.75
N LEU A 49 -4.43 -18.33 -16.98
CA LEU A 49 -4.30 -17.08 -16.25
C LEU A 49 -4.36 -15.89 -17.22
N TYR A 50 -3.47 -15.84 -18.22
CA TYR A 50 -3.45 -14.74 -19.19
C TYR A 50 -4.76 -14.58 -19.95
N ASN A 51 -5.38 -15.69 -20.35
CA ASN A 51 -6.68 -15.64 -21.04
C ASN A 51 -7.82 -15.11 -20.15
N ARG A 52 -7.73 -15.24 -18.84
CA ARG A 52 -8.77 -14.81 -17.89
C ARG A 52 -8.57 -13.39 -17.36
N VAL A 53 -7.33 -13.01 -17.17
CA VAL A 53 -6.99 -11.76 -16.49
C VAL A 53 -6.34 -10.75 -17.44
N GLY A 54 -5.60 -11.19 -18.44
CA GLY A 54 -4.94 -10.36 -19.44
C GLY A 54 -3.51 -9.96 -19.02
N SER A 55 -3.34 -9.20 -17.97
CA SER A 55 -2.03 -8.71 -17.52
C SER A 55 -1.82 -8.85 -16.02
N ARG A 56 -0.60 -8.59 -15.56
CA ARG A 56 -0.26 -8.49 -14.13
C ARG A 56 -1.05 -7.36 -13.46
N GLU A 57 -1.09 -6.21 -14.07
CA GLU A 57 -1.75 -5.00 -13.58
C GLU A 57 -3.26 -5.23 -13.42
N ALA A 58 -3.89 -5.88 -14.41
CA ALA A 58 -5.29 -6.27 -14.32
C ALA A 58 -5.54 -7.29 -13.20
N LEU A 59 -4.59 -8.20 -12.92
CA LEU A 59 -4.69 -9.13 -11.80
C LEU A 59 -4.53 -8.42 -10.46
N ILE A 60 -3.60 -7.47 -10.35
CA ILE A 60 -3.43 -6.62 -9.17
C ILE A 60 -4.73 -5.87 -8.88
N ASP A 61 -5.28 -5.19 -9.89
CA ASP A 61 -6.53 -4.44 -9.76
C ASP A 61 -7.73 -5.34 -9.41
N ALA A 62 -7.75 -6.59 -9.90
CA ALA A 62 -8.80 -7.55 -9.57
C ALA A 62 -8.81 -7.99 -8.09
N VAL A 63 -7.73 -7.74 -7.33
CA VAL A 63 -7.61 -8.09 -5.91
C VAL A 63 -7.34 -6.88 -5.01
N VAL A 64 -7.37 -5.67 -5.56
CA VAL A 64 -6.95 -4.43 -4.88
C VAL A 64 -7.71 -4.17 -3.58
N ASP A 65 -9.02 -4.43 -3.55
CA ASP A 65 -9.84 -4.19 -2.35
C ASP A 65 -9.39 -5.04 -1.16
N ASN A 66 -9.00 -6.30 -1.41
CA ASN A 66 -8.47 -7.20 -0.38
C ASN A 66 -6.98 -6.99 -0.12
N LEU A 67 -6.21 -6.54 -1.13
CA LEU A 67 -4.78 -6.33 -1.04
C LEU A 67 -4.44 -5.03 -0.29
N ALA A 68 -5.06 -3.94 -0.69
CA ALA A 68 -4.78 -2.59 -0.21
C ALA A 68 -5.98 -1.93 0.48
N GLY A 69 -7.19 -2.04 -0.08
CA GLY A 69 -8.36 -1.29 0.34
C GLY A 69 -8.70 -1.45 1.83
N ALA A 70 -8.78 -2.69 2.32
CA ALA A 70 -9.09 -2.95 3.74
C ALA A 70 -7.98 -2.43 4.68
N LYS A 71 -6.70 -2.54 4.28
CA LYS A 71 -5.55 -2.11 5.08
C LYS A 71 -5.48 -0.59 5.16
N LEU A 72 -5.63 0.08 4.02
CA LEU A 72 -5.64 1.55 3.95
C LEU A 72 -6.86 2.15 4.67
N LYS A 73 -8.01 1.47 4.60
CA LYS A 73 -9.18 1.85 5.39
C LYS A 73 -8.90 1.74 6.89
N ALA A 74 -8.35 0.63 7.34
CA ALA A 74 -8.03 0.43 8.76
C ALA A 74 -6.98 1.44 9.26
N LEU A 75 -5.98 1.78 8.44
CA LEU A 75 -5.01 2.83 8.73
C LEU A 75 -5.72 4.18 8.90
N ARG A 76 -6.56 4.56 7.93
CA ARG A 76 -7.33 5.79 8.00
C ARG A 76 -8.19 5.86 9.27
N ASP A 77 -8.93 4.79 9.56
CA ASP A 77 -9.82 4.76 10.74
C ASP A 77 -9.01 4.99 12.01
N ARG A 78 -7.87 4.30 12.22
CA ARG A 78 -6.97 4.51 13.38
C ARG A 78 -6.38 5.92 13.44
N THR A 79 -6.02 6.48 12.30
CA THR A 79 -5.52 7.85 12.21
C THR A 79 -6.56 8.86 12.68
N LEU A 80 -7.79 8.72 12.22
CA LEU A 80 -8.88 9.66 12.52
C LEU A 80 -9.47 9.47 13.93
N ASP A 81 -9.21 8.35 14.60
CA ASP A 81 -9.55 8.14 16.00
C ASP A 81 -8.66 8.94 16.96
N GLU A 82 -7.51 9.41 16.50
CA GLU A 82 -6.62 10.29 17.29
C GLU A 82 -7.24 11.69 17.47
N THR A 83 -7.01 12.28 18.64
CA THR A 83 -7.71 13.51 19.06
C THR A 83 -6.98 14.80 18.75
N SER A 84 -5.70 14.75 18.40
CA SER A 84 -4.91 15.95 18.08
C SER A 84 -4.30 15.86 16.69
N PRO A 85 -4.13 17.00 15.98
CA PRO A 85 -3.49 17.04 14.66
C PRO A 85 -2.10 16.38 14.64
N ARG A 86 -1.31 16.60 15.69
CA ARG A 86 0.00 15.97 15.85
C ARG A 86 -0.11 14.44 15.93
N ALA A 87 -0.96 13.92 16.81
CA ALA A 87 -1.15 12.48 16.98
C ALA A 87 -1.70 11.83 15.72
N GLN A 88 -2.61 12.49 15.00
CA GLN A 88 -3.13 12.03 13.73
C GLN A 88 -2.03 11.86 12.69
N LEU A 89 -1.18 12.86 12.48
CA LEU A 89 -0.10 12.80 11.50
C LEU A 89 0.99 11.80 11.94
N GLU A 90 1.35 11.73 13.22
CA GLU A 90 2.30 10.74 13.76
C GLU A 90 1.78 9.31 13.55
N THR A 91 0.51 9.05 13.82
CA THR A 91 -0.13 7.75 13.62
C THR A 91 -0.17 7.41 12.13
N PHE A 92 -0.56 8.34 11.27
CA PHE A 92 -0.55 8.13 9.82
C PHE A 92 0.83 7.72 9.30
N ILE A 93 1.87 8.48 9.62
CA ILE A 93 3.25 8.22 9.16
C ILE A 93 3.73 6.85 9.67
N SER A 94 3.58 6.58 10.97
CA SER A 94 4.05 5.34 11.57
C SER A 94 3.33 4.11 11.03
N GLU A 95 2.02 4.18 10.84
CA GLU A 95 1.21 3.10 10.25
C GLU A 95 1.55 2.84 8.78
N MET A 96 1.79 3.91 7.99
CA MET A 96 2.23 3.77 6.60
C MET A 96 3.59 3.08 6.51
N ILE A 97 4.56 3.48 7.33
CA ILE A 97 5.89 2.83 7.39
C ILE A 97 5.75 1.38 7.84
N ASN A 98 4.97 1.09 8.88
CA ASN A 98 4.75 -0.27 9.37
C ASN A 98 4.08 -1.16 8.31
N LEU A 99 3.15 -0.61 7.54
CA LEU A 99 2.50 -1.31 6.45
C LEU A 99 3.49 -1.68 5.34
N GLN A 100 4.40 -0.77 4.96
CA GLN A 100 5.47 -1.06 4.00
C GLN A 100 6.44 -2.13 4.52
N LEU A 101 6.81 -2.08 5.80
CA LEU A 101 7.71 -3.05 6.44
C LEU A 101 7.13 -4.46 6.51
N SER A 102 5.84 -4.57 6.79
CA SER A 102 5.17 -5.84 7.06
C SER A 102 4.56 -6.50 5.82
N ASP A 103 4.36 -5.75 4.75
CA ASP A 103 3.65 -6.21 3.55
C ASP A 103 4.39 -5.83 2.28
N PRO A 104 5.09 -6.80 1.63
CA PRO A 104 5.83 -6.55 0.39
C PRO A 104 4.98 -6.00 -0.74
N ALA A 105 3.69 -6.40 -0.84
CA ALA A 105 2.81 -5.89 -1.88
C ALA A 105 2.43 -4.42 -1.64
N MET A 106 2.22 -4.04 -0.38
CA MET A 106 1.98 -2.64 -0.02
C MET A 106 3.21 -1.78 -0.23
N ASN A 107 4.40 -2.31 0.06
CA ASN A 107 5.65 -1.61 -0.27
C ASN A 107 5.78 -1.36 -1.77
N ASP A 108 5.57 -2.38 -2.61
CA ASP A 108 5.59 -2.22 -4.08
C ASP A 108 4.55 -1.20 -4.57
N ALA A 109 3.36 -1.18 -3.96
CA ALA A 109 2.30 -0.22 -4.25
C ALA A 109 2.72 1.22 -3.93
N MET A 110 3.25 1.45 -2.72
CA MET A 110 3.70 2.78 -2.27
C MET A 110 4.89 3.29 -3.07
N LEU A 111 5.78 2.40 -3.53
CA LEU A 111 6.89 2.74 -4.42
C LEU A 111 6.44 2.94 -5.89
N ARG A 112 5.15 2.85 -6.19
CA ARG A 112 4.54 3.01 -7.51
C ARG A 112 5.19 2.15 -8.61
N ARG A 113 5.57 0.91 -8.27
CA ARG A 113 6.25 -0.02 -9.19
C ARG A 113 5.35 -0.52 -10.32
N TYR A 114 4.04 -0.35 -10.21
CA TYR A 114 3.03 -0.79 -11.16
C TYR A 114 2.07 0.36 -11.51
N PRO A 115 2.52 1.35 -12.29
CA PRO A 115 1.74 2.55 -12.59
C PRO A 115 0.47 2.26 -13.41
N ASP A 116 0.44 1.16 -14.15
CA ASP A 116 -0.70 0.75 -14.96
C ASP A 116 -1.77 -0.05 -14.19
N ALA A 117 -1.53 -0.36 -12.89
CA ALA A 117 -2.54 -0.89 -11.98
C ALA A 117 -3.38 0.29 -11.43
N VAL A 118 -4.35 0.71 -12.22
CA VAL A 118 -5.07 1.99 -12.03
C VAL A 118 -5.82 2.04 -10.70
N LEU A 119 -6.49 0.93 -10.31
CA LEU A 119 -7.25 0.90 -9.05
C LEU A 119 -6.32 0.93 -7.84
N LEU A 120 -5.15 0.27 -7.94
CA LEU A 120 -4.13 0.30 -6.89
C LEU A 120 -3.56 1.72 -6.73
N ILE A 121 -3.18 2.37 -7.84
CA ILE A 121 -2.67 3.74 -7.82
C ILE A 121 -3.69 4.69 -7.20
N ASN A 122 -4.96 4.63 -7.63
CA ASN A 122 -6.03 5.44 -7.06
C ASN A 122 -6.23 5.21 -5.54
N ALA A 123 -6.05 3.98 -5.06
CA ALA A 123 -6.14 3.69 -3.63
C ALA A 123 -4.97 4.35 -2.85
N CYS A 124 -3.76 4.29 -3.39
CA CYS A 124 -2.58 4.96 -2.81
C CYS A 124 -2.73 6.49 -2.84
N GLU A 125 -3.20 7.07 -3.93
CA GLU A 125 -3.42 8.52 -4.07
C GLU A 125 -4.42 9.06 -3.06
N ARG A 126 -5.52 8.33 -2.82
CA ARG A 126 -6.48 8.70 -1.75
C ARG A 126 -5.84 8.71 -0.36
N SER A 127 -4.94 7.76 -0.08
CA SER A 127 -4.21 7.76 1.20
C SER A 127 -3.24 8.93 1.31
N MET A 128 -2.57 9.28 0.22
CA MET A 128 -1.66 10.43 0.22
C MET A 128 -2.40 11.76 0.31
N ALA A 129 -3.60 11.86 -0.26
CA ALA A 129 -4.47 13.04 -0.08
C ALA A 129 -4.84 13.24 1.40
N LEU A 130 -5.17 12.15 2.12
CA LEU A 130 -5.34 12.21 3.57
C LEU A 130 -4.08 12.72 4.27
N GLY A 131 -2.90 12.22 3.91
CA GLY A 131 -1.63 12.69 4.45
C GLY A 131 -1.42 14.19 4.27
N ALA A 132 -1.78 14.73 3.10
CA ALA A 132 -1.72 16.18 2.84
C ALA A 132 -2.70 16.98 3.72
N GLU A 133 -3.95 16.51 3.89
CA GLU A 133 -4.93 17.12 4.80
C GLU A 133 -4.43 17.13 6.25
N LEU A 134 -3.77 16.06 6.70
CA LEU A 134 -3.21 15.97 8.06
C LEU A 134 -2.04 16.93 8.26
N ILE A 135 -1.22 17.17 7.23
CA ILE A 135 -0.16 18.16 7.25
C ILE A 135 -0.76 19.57 7.39
N GLU A 136 -1.76 19.93 6.58
CA GLU A 136 -2.45 21.20 6.68
C GLU A 136 -3.03 21.42 8.08
N ASN A 137 -3.72 20.43 8.64
CA ASN A 137 -4.26 20.51 10.00
C ASN A 137 -3.17 20.70 11.07
N ALA A 138 -2.00 20.07 10.90
CA ALA A 138 -0.87 20.21 11.82
C ALA A 138 -0.18 21.58 11.69
N HIS A 139 -0.11 22.17 10.49
CA HIS A 139 0.33 23.54 10.26
C HIS A 139 -0.62 24.55 10.94
N ASP A 140 -1.93 24.42 10.69
CA ASP A 140 -2.96 25.30 11.26
C ASP A 140 -2.95 25.25 12.80
N ALA A 141 -2.63 24.10 13.38
CA ALA A 141 -2.46 23.93 14.82
C ALA A 141 -1.10 24.45 15.36
N GLY A 142 -0.18 24.87 14.49
CA GLY A 142 1.14 25.35 14.85
C GLY A 142 2.07 24.28 15.45
N VAL A 143 1.76 22.98 15.24
CA VAL A 143 2.54 21.85 15.81
C VAL A 143 3.53 21.25 14.82
N LEU A 144 3.48 21.64 13.55
CA LEU A 144 4.36 21.21 12.47
C LEU A 144 5.03 22.42 11.84
N SER A 145 6.29 22.30 11.44
CA SER A 145 7.02 23.32 10.69
C SER A 145 6.40 23.54 9.31
N ASP A 146 6.18 24.78 8.91
CA ASP A 146 5.68 25.14 7.57
C ASP A 146 6.61 24.67 6.44
N GLU A 147 7.85 24.32 6.76
CA GLU A 147 8.81 23.74 5.82
C GLU A 147 8.53 22.26 5.51
N PHE A 148 7.78 21.55 6.37
CA PHE A 148 7.43 20.14 6.12
C PHE A 148 6.21 20.04 5.21
N THR A 149 6.44 19.56 4.02
CA THR A 149 5.45 19.53 2.92
C THR A 149 4.93 18.10 2.66
N PRO A 150 3.83 17.95 1.90
CA PRO A 150 3.40 16.63 1.40
C PRO A 150 4.48 15.90 0.58
N ASP A 151 5.39 16.64 -0.08
CA ASP A 151 6.51 16.05 -0.83
C ASP A 151 7.58 15.46 0.11
N ASP A 152 7.82 16.11 1.26
CA ASP A 152 8.69 15.56 2.31
C ASP A 152 8.10 14.27 2.90
N LEU A 153 6.80 14.23 3.15
CA LEU A 153 6.11 13.02 3.57
C LEU A 153 6.31 11.89 2.55
N MET A 154 6.09 12.16 1.26
CA MET A 154 6.33 11.19 0.20
C MET A 154 7.77 10.71 0.16
N THR A 155 8.73 11.62 0.32
CA THR A 155 10.16 11.32 0.34
C THR A 155 10.52 10.41 1.51
N VAL A 156 10.02 10.70 2.70
CA VAL A 156 10.23 9.89 3.91
C VAL A 156 9.67 8.47 3.72
N LEU A 157 8.44 8.35 3.22
CA LEU A 157 7.81 7.06 2.97
C LEU A 157 8.55 6.27 1.87
N TRP A 158 9.00 6.95 0.82
CA TRP A 158 9.78 6.33 -0.25
C TRP A 158 11.13 5.81 0.26
N MET A 159 11.87 6.62 1.04
CA MET A 159 13.14 6.20 1.66
C MET A 159 12.96 5.00 2.59
N ALA A 160 11.93 5.03 3.44
CA ALA A 160 11.61 3.92 4.33
C ALA A 160 11.28 2.64 3.55
N GLY A 161 10.47 2.75 2.51
CA GLY A 161 10.09 1.63 1.64
C GLY A 161 11.29 1.03 0.88
N MET A 162 12.17 1.86 0.33
CA MET A 162 13.37 1.40 -0.34
C MET A 162 14.34 0.70 0.61
N ALA A 163 14.58 1.30 1.79
CA ALA A 163 15.53 0.75 2.76
C ALA A 163 15.02 -0.53 3.43
N SER A 164 13.71 -0.65 3.65
CA SER A 164 13.13 -1.76 4.41
C SER A 164 13.29 -3.14 3.76
N HIS A 165 13.37 -3.18 2.44
CA HIS A 165 13.47 -4.42 1.65
C HIS A 165 14.82 -4.59 0.94
N ASP A 166 15.78 -3.69 1.19
CA ASP A 166 17.15 -3.79 0.67
C ASP A 166 18.08 -4.39 1.74
N PRO A 167 18.61 -5.61 1.54
CA PRO A 167 19.54 -6.23 2.48
C PRO A 167 20.88 -5.46 2.60
N ALA A 168 21.19 -4.57 1.67
CA ALA A 168 22.36 -3.71 1.70
C ALA A 168 22.10 -2.37 2.40
N ALA A 169 20.87 -2.08 2.82
CA ALA A 169 20.54 -0.83 3.49
C ALA A 169 21.32 -0.69 4.80
N PRO A 170 21.89 0.49 5.09
CA PRO A 170 22.58 0.74 6.37
C PRO A 170 21.63 0.51 7.54
N SER A 171 22.07 -0.22 8.58
CA SER A 171 21.25 -0.57 9.75
C SER A 171 20.66 0.63 10.50
N GLY A 172 21.22 1.83 10.29
CA GLY A 172 20.77 3.08 10.91
C GLY A 172 19.69 3.85 10.15
N TRP A 173 19.21 3.34 9.01
CA TRP A 173 18.26 4.07 8.17
C TRP A 173 17.01 4.50 8.92
N ARG A 174 16.44 3.63 9.76
CA ARG A 174 15.24 3.93 10.54
C ARG A 174 15.44 5.12 11.48
N ARG A 175 16.59 5.20 12.18
CA ARG A 175 16.91 6.35 13.02
C ARG A 175 17.01 7.67 12.25
N VAL A 176 17.42 7.61 10.99
CA VAL A 176 17.47 8.81 10.14
C VAL A 176 16.06 9.26 9.78
N VAL A 177 15.20 8.31 9.36
CA VAL A 177 13.78 8.56 9.08
C VAL A 177 13.09 9.15 10.32
N ASP A 178 13.20 8.49 11.48
CA ASP A 178 12.59 8.94 12.74
C ASP A 178 13.06 10.35 13.12
N ARG A 179 14.35 10.64 12.92
CA ARG A 179 14.93 11.94 13.24
C ARG A 179 14.44 13.04 12.29
N SER A 180 14.27 12.72 11.00
CA SER A 180 13.73 13.64 10.00
C SER A 180 12.29 14.03 10.34
N ILE A 181 11.48 13.07 10.75
CA ILE A 181 10.11 13.33 11.21
C ILE A 181 10.10 14.12 12.51
N SER A 182 10.94 13.74 13.50
CA SER A 182 11.01 14.43 14.78
C SER A 182 11.46 15.90 14.65
N ALA A 183 12.34 16.20 13.70
CA ALA A 183 12.82 17.55 13.43
C ALA A 183 11.76 18.46 12.79
N ALA A 184 10.71 17.89 12.22
CA ALA A 184 9.63 18.67 11.61
C ALA A 184 8.60 19.19 12.64
N TRP A 185 8.58 18.64 13.85
CA TRP A 185 7.68 19.12 14.91
C TRP A 185 8.19 20.41 15.53
N THR A 186 7.27 21.35 15.75
CA THR A 186 7.58 22.56 16.52
C THR A 186 7.40 22.25 18.01
N ASP A 187 8.39 22.60 18.82
CA ASP A 187 8.23 22.64 20.27
C ASP A 187 7.35 23.85 20.61
N GLN A 188 6.06 23.65 20.80
CA GLN A 188 5.26 24.69 21.44
C GLN A 188 5.67 24.77 22.91
N PRO A 189 6.14 25.92 23.43
CA PRO A 189 6.24 26.09 24.83
C PRO A 189 4.81 25.99 25.41
N ASN A 190 4.62 25.07 26.35
CA ASN A 190 3.37 24.97 27.13
C ASN A 190 3.01 26.32 27.67
N SER A 191 1.94 26.94 27.15
CA SER A 191 1.33 28.15 27.67
C SER A 191 0.34 27.81 28.75
#